data_e4d1a18f332bd20b3649c31cdf88f696
#
_entry.id   e4d1a18f332bd20b3649c31cdf88f696
#
_cell.length_a   1.000
_cell.length_b   1.000
_cell.length_c   1.000
_cell.angle_alpha   90.00
_cell.angle_beta   90.00
_cell.angle_gamma   90.00
#
_symmetry.space_group_name_H-M   'P 1'
#
loop_
_entity.id
_entity.type
_entity.pdbx_description
1 polymer ?
#
loop_
_entity_poly.entity_id
_entity_poly.type
_entity_poly.pdbx_seq_one_letter_code
_entity_poly.pdbx_strand_id
1 'polypeptide(L)'
;MNRRPLHFVTREKEWELIQRSETIVDSSSFDPSDTAVIMASPDYSATVAMHLAHAWSRDGDALSIIPVDVTYPDEDSQYYIDKMRSQYIDITKFKKLILVEACIIRGGNWEWMLNVLQDDFRYNRKDITLVTMVENINSRVKSDYVAEYYDDDKQENMFYYEKYNKHWPIR
;
A
#
# COMPACT_ATOMS: atom_id res chain seq x y z
N MET A 1 -2.02 13.31 29.84
CA MET A 1 -1.76 13.05 28.41
C MET A 1 -2.94 13.59 27.60
N ASN A 2 -2.75 14.63 26.83
CA ASN A 2 -3.79 15.09 25.91
C ASN A 2 -3.90 14.06 24.79
N ARG A 3 -5.04 13.38 24.68
CA ARG A 3 -5.31 12.50 23.54
C ARG A 3 -5.43 13.37 22.30
N ARG A 4 -4.74 12.99 21.21
CA ARG A 4 -4.94 13.63 19.91
C ARG A 4 -6.38 13.43 19.45
N PRO A 5 -6.99 14.40 18.77
CA PRO A 5 -8.31 14.21 18.22
C PRO A 5 -8.27 13.11 17.15
N LEU A 6 -9.15 12.12 17.28
CA LEU A 6 -9.34 11.08 16.26
C LEU A 6 -10.10 11.68 15.08
N HIS A 7 -9.53 11.54 13.90
CA HIS A 7 -10.19 11.88 12.64
C HIS A 7 -10.65 10.60 11.96
N PHE A 8 -11.96 10.36 11.95
CA PHE A 8 -12.52 9.21 11.27
C PHE A 8 -12.60 9.46 9.77
N VAL A 9 -11.98 8.61 9.00
CA VAL A 9 -12.17 8.56 7.55
C VAL A 9 -13.50 7.83 7.31
N THR A 10 -14.54 8.55 6.88
CA THR A 10 -15.83 7.96 6.54
C THR A 10 -15.71 7.12 5.27
N ARG A 11 -16.70 6.25 5.00
CA ARG A 11 -16.74 5.45 3.77
C ARG A 11 -16.76 6.33 2.51
N GLU A 12 -17.47 7.45 2.56
CA GLU A 12 -17.54 8.42 1.47
C GLU A 12 -16.16 9.06 1.23
N LYS A 13 -15.47 9.44 2.31
CA LYS A 13 -14.12 10.01 2.21
C LYS A 13 -13.10 8.99 1.73
N GLU A 14 -13.20 7.74 2.19
CA GLU A 14 -12.36 6.65 1.70
C GLU A 14 -12.53 6.47 0.18
N TRP A 15 -13.77 6.47 -0.29
CA TRP A 15 -14.06 6.36 -1.72
C TRP A 15 -13.52 7.56 -2.52
N GLU A 16 -13.66 8.77 -2.01
CA GLU A 16 -13.04 9.98 -2.60
C GLU A 16 -11.53 9.82 -2.74
N LEU A 17 -10.85 9.31 -1.69
CA LEU A 17 -9.41 9.09 -1.69
C LEU A 17 -8.98 8.03 -2.71
N ILE A 18 -9.75 6.95 -2.85
CA ILE A 18 -9.52 5.91 -3.88
C ILE A 18 -9.62 6.53 -5.28
N GLN A 19 -10.69 7.26 -5.56
CA GLN A 19 -10.89 7.91 -6.87
C GLN A 19 -9.78 8.94 -7.16
N ARG A 20 -9.35 9.67 -6.14
CA ARG A 20 -8.24 10.60 -6.27
C ARG A 20 -6.93 9.86 -6.56
N SER A 21 -6.65 8.75 -5.89
CA SER A 21 -5.48 7.91 -6.19
C SER A 21 -5.48 7.40 -7.63
N GLU A 22 -6.65 7.00 -8.14
CA GLU A 22 -6.81 6.59 -9.53
C GLU A 22 -6.39 7.70 -10.51
N THR A 23 -6.77 8.94 -10.23
CA THR A 23 -6.57 10.08 -11.15
C THR A 23 -5.20 10.72 -11.09
N ILE A 24 -4.52 10.68 -9.92
CA ILE A 24 -3.19 11.30 -9.77
C ILE A 24 -2.06 10.44 -10.33
N VAL A 25 -2.29 9.13 -10.49
CA VAL A 25 -1.29 8.19 -11.00
C VAL A 25 -1.34 8.17 -12.52
N ASP A 26 -0.21 8.44 -13.16
CA ASP A 26 -0.07 8.21 -14.60
C ASP A 26 0.04 6.71 -14.90
N SER A 27 -1.11 6.08 -15.13
CA SER A 27 -1.20 4.65 -15.47
C SER A 27 -0.86 4.35 -16.94
N SER A 28 -0.51 5.35 -17.74
CA SER A 28 -0.23 5.16 -19.17
C SER A 28 0.91 4.21 -19.47
N SER A 29 1.80 4.00 -18.51
CA SER A 29 2.95 3.09 -18.60
C SER A 29 2.71 1.71 -18.01
N PHE A 30 1.51 1.43 -17.47
CA PHE A 30 1.20 0.13 -16.87
C PHE A 30 0.69 -0.84 -17.93
N ASP A 31 1.37 -1.97 -18.02
CA ASP A 31 1.00 -3.06 -18.93
C ASP A 31 0.66 -4.29 -18.09
N PRO A 32 -0.56 -4.84 -18.17
CA PRO A 32 -0.97 -6.02 -17.39
C PRO A 32 -0.06 -7.24 -17.58
N SER A 33 0.63 -7.32 -18.70
CA SER A 33 1.55 -8.44 -18.97
C SER A 33 2.87 -8.36 -18.18
N ASP A 34 3.26 -7.16 -17.71
CA ASP A 34 4.54 -6.96 -17.05
C ASP A 34 4.48 -6.09 -15.78
N THR A 35 3.28 -5.68 -15.36
CA THR A 35 3.06 -4.85 -14.18
C THR A 35 2.13 -5.56 -13.19
N ALA A 36 2.49 -5.58 -11.91
CA ALA A 36 1.65 -6.13 -10.85
C ALA A 36 1.41 -5.11 -9.72
N VAL A 37 0.23 -5.20 -9.11
CA VAL A 37 -0.13 -4.47 -7.90
C VAL A 37 0.21 -5.33 -6.69
N ILE A 38 1.08 -4.85 -5.81
CA ILE A 38 1.32 -5.44 -4.51
C ILE A 38 0.39 -4.78 -3.50
N MET A 39 -0.47 -5.58 -2.93
CA MET A 39 -1.37 -5.21 -1.87
C MET A 39 -0.65 -5.45 -0.54
N ALA A 40 0.01 -4.42 -0.03
CA ALA A 40 0.66 -4.47 1.27
C ALA A 40 -0.40 -4.31 2.36
N SER A 41 -0.30 -5.12 3.43
CA SER A 41 -1.32 -5.13 4.50
C SER A 41 -2.73 -5.43 3.97
N PRO A 42 -3.01 -6.68 3.54
CA PRO A 42 -4.28 -7.03 2.87
C PRO A 42 -5.55 -6.64 3.62
N ASP A 43 -5.49 -6.61 4.95
CA ASP A 43 -6.62 -6.23 5.80
C ASP A 43 -7.05 -4.76 5.62
N TYR A 44 -6.14 -3.90 5.17
CA TYR A 44 -6.35 -2.46 5.09
C TYR A 44 -6.32 -1.93 3.65
N SER A 45 -5.50 -2.51 2.80
CA SER A 45 -5.29 -2.01 1.43
C SER A 45 -6.05 -2.78 0.35
N ALA A 46 -6.80 -3.85 0.71
CA ALA A 46 -7.48 -4.70 -0.25
C ALA A 46 -8.45 -3.93 -1.17
N THR A 47 -9.33 -3.13 -0.57
CA THR A 47 -10.34 -2.37 -1.32
C THR A 47 -9.67 -1.43 -2.33
N VAL A 48 -8.63 -0.73 -1.88
CA VAL A 48 -7.87 0.22 -2.71
C VAL A 48 -7.17 -0.50 -3.84
N ALA A 49 -6.39 -1.54 -3.51
CA ALA A 49 -5.59 -2.28 -4.48
C ALA A 49 -6.46 -2.93 -5.56
N MET A 50 -7.60 -3.53 -5.17
CA MET A 50 -8.53 -4.14 -6.12
C MET A 50 -9.16 -3.11 -7.05
N HIS A 51 -9.58 -1.96 -6.51
CA HIS A 51 -10.14 -0.89 -7.32
C HIS A 51 -9.11 -0.35 -8.31
N LEU A 52 -7.92 -0.01 -7.85
CA LEU A 52 -6.87 0.57 -8.68
C LEU A 52 -6.38 -0.42 -9.75
N ALA A 53 -6.19 -1.70 -9.40
CA ALA A 53 -5.81 -2.73 -10.37
C ALA A 53 -6.84 -2.89 -11.50
N HIS A 54 -8.12 -2.72 -11.19
CA HIS A 54 -9.18 -2.73 -12.18
C HIS A 54 -9.23 -1.43 -12.99
N ALA A 55 -9.15 -0.29 -12.31
CA ALA A 55 -9.21 1.04 -12.96
C ALA A 55 -8.03 1.26 -13.93
N TRP A 56 -6.86 0.70 -13.63
CA TRP A 56 -5.67 0.78 -14.49
C TRP A 56 -5.55 -0.38 -15.47
N SER A 57 -6.62 -1.17 -15.64
CA SER A 57 -6.68 -2.24 -16.64
C SER A 57 -6.59 -1.69 -18.08
N ARG A 58 -6.11 -2.53 -19.01
CA ARG A 58 -6.08 -2.22 -20.43
C ARG A 58 -6.69 -3.37 -21.22
N ASP A 59 -7.43 -3.04 -22.25
CA ASP A 59 -8.02 -4.01 -23.18
C ASP A 59 -8.86 -5.09 -22.50
N GLY A 60 -9.38 -4.81 -21.29
CA GLY A 60 -10.14 -5.75 -20.49
C GLY A 60 -9.30 -6.60 -19.52
N ASP A 61 -7.98 -6.51 -19.59
CA ASP A 61 -7.07 -7.22 -18.69
C ASP A 61 -6.73 -6.35 -17.47
N ALA A 62 -7.14 -6.78 -16.29
CA ALA A 62 -6.76 -6.14 -15.02
C ALA A 62 -5.32 -6.47 -14.64
N LEU A 63 -4.67 -5.55 -13.91
CA LEU A 63 -3.35 -5.82 -13.33
C LEU A 63 -3.43 -6.98 -12.32
N SER A 64 -2.43 -7.83 -12.33
CA SER A 64 -2.30 -8.89 -11.31
C SER A 64 -2.16 -8.30 -9.92
N ILE A 65 -2.88 -8.86 -8.94
CA ILE A 65 -2.80 -8.43 -7.54
C ILE A 65 -2.07 -9.50 -6.73
N ILE A 66 -1.04 -9.09 -6.01
CA ILE A 66 -0.23 -9.94 -5.15
C ILE A 66 -0.40 -9.47 -3.70
N PRO A 67 -1.13 -10.22 -2.86
CA PRO A 67 -1.25 -9.87 -1.46
C PRO A 67 0.05 -10.19 -0.71
N VAL A 68 0.55 -9.24 0.05
CA VAL A 68 1.73 -9.40 0.90
C VAL A 68 1.42 -8.84 2.28
N ASP A 69 1.50 -9.68 3.29
CA ASP A 69 1.31 -9.25 4.67
C ASP A 69 2.63 -8.68 5.20
N VAL A 70 2.67 -7.35 5.36
CA VAL A 70 3.83 -6.63 5.92
C VAL A 70 3.57 -6.11 7.33
N THR A 71 2.50 -6.57 7.94
CA THR A 71 1.95 -5.97 9.16
C THR A 71 2.82 -6.10 10.39
N TYR A 72 3.90 -6.78 10.39
CA TYR A 72 4.94 -6.78 11.43
C TYR A 72 6.14 -7.57 10.90
N PRO A 73 7.19 -6.92 10.46
CA PRO A 73 8.47 -7.59 10.35
C PRO A 73 9.01 -7.78 11.77
N ASP A 74 8.39 -8.69 12.54
CA ASP A 74 9.04 -9.21 13.71
C ASP A 74 10.25 -10.01 13.26
N GLU A 75 11.18 -10.22 14.13
CA GLU A 75 12.54 -10.74 14.06
C GLU A 75 12.88 -11.77 12.96
N ASP A 76 11.88 -12.24 12.20
CA ASP A 76 12.03 -13.23 11.13
C ASP A 76 11.64 -12.66 9.75
N SER A 77 12.41 -11.67 9.30
CA SER A 77 12.29 -11.12 7.95
C SER A 77 12.40 -12.22 6.86
N GLN A 78 13.13 -13.30 7.14
CA GLN A 78 13.28 -14.43 6.23
C GLN A 78 11.96 -15.16 6.00
N TYR A 79 11.10 -15.30 7.02
CA TYR A 79 9.79 -15.91 6.87
C TYR A 79 8.92 -15.18 5.83
N TYR A 80 8.92 -13.86 5.83
CA TYR A 80 8.14 -13.08 4.86
C TYR A 80 8.73 -13.15 3.45
N ILE A 81 10.05 -13.15 3.33
CA ILE A 81 10.74 -13.36 2.05
C ILE A 81 10.40 -14.74 1.47
N ASP A 82 10.46 -15.78 2.30
CA ASP A 82 10.14 -17.14 1.88
C ASP A 82 8.65 -17.29 1.57
N LYS A 83 7.77 -16.62 2.33
CA LYS A 83 6.34 -16.54 2.03
C LYS A 83 6.08 -15.84 0.69
N MET A 84 6.72 -14.73 0.40
CA MET A 84 6.63 -14.07 -0.91
C MET A 84 7.14 -14.97 -2.03
N ARG A 85 8.23 -15.71 -1.83
CA ARG A 85 8.78 -16.67 -2.80
C ARG A 85 7.91 -17.90 -2.97
N SER A 86 7.25 -18.36 -1.92
CA SER A 86 6.39 -19.56 -1.94
C SER A 86 4.98 -19.27 -2.45
N GLN A 87 4.56 -18.03 -2.52
CA GLN A 87 3.31 -17.69 -3.16
C GLN A 87 3.43 -18.03 -4.64
N TYR A 88 2.45 -18.77 -5.16
CA TYR A 88 2.41 -19.35 -6.52
C TYR A 88 2.62 -18.35 -7.67
N ILE A 89 2.70 -17.07 -7.36
CA ILE A 89 3.00 -16.00 -8.31
C ILE A 89 4.47 -15.63 -8.14
N ASP A 90 5.26 -15.99 -9.14
CA ASP A 90 6.63 -15.52 -9.23
C ASP A 90 6.62 -14.01 -9.51
N ILE A 91 6.91 -13.23 -8.49
CA ILE A 91 6.96 -11.77 -8.56
C ILE A 91 7.96 -11.29 -9.62
N THR A 92 9.00 -12.07 -9.89
CA THR A 92 10.05 -11.73 -10.86
C THR A 92 9.58 -11.76 -12.32
N LYS A 93 8.38 -12.27 -12.60
CA LYS A 93 7.77 -12.19 -13.94
C LYS A 93 7.40 -10.76 -14.34
N PHE A 94 7.17 -9.91 -13.35
CA PHE A 94 6.76 -8.55 -13.61
C PHE A 94 7.97 -7.63 -13.65
N LYS A 95 7.99 -6.70 -14.58
CA LYS A 95 9.05 -5.69 -14.69
C LYS A 95 8.80 -4.49 -13.79
N LYS A 96 7.52 -4.21 -13.51
CA LYS A 96 7.09 -3.09 -12.69
C LYS A 96 6.19 -3.55 -11.57
N LEU A 97 6.35 -2.92 -10.41
CA LEU A 97 5.53 -3.16 -9.23
C LEU A 97 4.87 -1.88 -8.77
N ILE A 98 3.58 -1.97 -8.46
CA ILE A 98 2.83 -0.88 -7.86
C ILE A 98 2.46 -1.30 -6.45
N LEU A 99 3.09 -0.71 -5.46
CA LEU A 99 2.80 -0.98 -4.06
C LEU A 99 1.67 -0.05 -3.62
N VAL A 100 0.57 -0.65 -3.15
CA VAL A 100 -0.62 0.09 -2.74
C VAL A 100 -0.85 -0.08 -1.24
N GLU A 101 -1.00 1.03 -0.55
CA GLU A 101 -1.30 1.07 0.89
C GLU A 101 -2.41 2.09 1.19
N ALA A 102 -3.26 1.77 2.15
CA ALA A 102 -4.29 2.68 2.61
C ALA A 102 -3.72 3.84 3.41
N CYS A 103 -2.80 3.55 4.34
CA CYS A 103 -2.23 4.58 5.21
C CYS A 103 -0.77 4.29 5.57
N ILE A 104 0.09 5.29 5.39
CA ILE A 104 1.47 5.26 5.86
C ILE A 104 1.63 6.22 7.04
N ILE A 105 1.96 5.68 8.22
CA ILE A 105 2.18 6.47 9.44
C ILE A 105 3.67 6.82 9.59
N ARG A 106 4.50 5.83 9.86
CA ARG A 106 5.95 6.01 10.07
C ARG A 106 6.82 5.53 8.91
N GLY A 107 6.28 4.69 8.05
CA GLY A 107 6.95 4.18 6.85
C GLY A 107 7.93 3.04 7.08
N GLY A 108 8.07 2.50 8.30
CA GLY A 108 9.05 1.43 8.58
C GLY A 108 8.78 0.14 7.80
N ASN A 109 7.52 -0.29 7.69
CA ASN A 109 7.14 -1.47 6.91
C ASN A 109 7.44 -1.27 5.42
N TRP A 110 7.26 -0.05 4.91
CA TRP A 110 7.58 0.30 3.54
C TRP A 110 9.09 0.32 3.26
N GLU A 111 9.87 0.86 4.18
CA GLU A 111 11.33 0.84 4.10
C GLU A 111 11.84 -0.60 4.02
N TRP A 112 11.33 -1.47 4.90
CA TRP A 112 11.64 -2.89 4.86
C TRP A 112 11.21 -3.54 3.54
N MET A 113 9.97 -3.35 3.08
CA MET A 113 9.48 -3.93 1.82
C MET A 113 10.31 -3.48 0.62
N LEU A 114 10.66 -2.20 0.54
CA LEU A 114 11.50 -1.68 -0.53
C LEU A 114 12.89 -2.34 -0.52
N ASN A 115 13.48 -2.51 0.67
CA ASN A 115 14.78 -3.20 0.80
C ASN A 115 14.67 -4.65 0.32
N VAL A 116 13.64 -5.39 0.74
CA VAL A 116 13.42 -6.78 0.27
C VAL A 116 13.26 -6.82 -1.26
N LEU A 117 12.46 -5.94 -1.84
CA LEU A 117 12.27 -5.92 -3.29
C LEU A 117 13.55 -5.59 -4.05
N GLN A 118 14.38 -4.71 -3.52
CA GLN A 118 15.65 -4.31 -4.16
C GLN A 118 16.75 -5.34 -3.93
N ASP A 119 16.91 -5.82 -2.70
CA ASP A 119 18.04 -6.67 -2.31
C ASP A 119 17.82 -8.15 -2.67
N ASP A 120 16.63 -8.68 -2.39
CA ASP A 120 16.29 -10.09 -2.62
C ASP A 120 15.72 -10.36 -4.00
N PHE A 121 14.87 -9.48 -4.50
CA PHE A 121 14.20 -9.65 -5.79
C PHE A 121 14.83 -8.84 -6.93
N ARG A 122 15.84 -8.01 -6.65
CA ARG A 122 16.64 -7.26 -7.63
C ARG A 122 15.87 -6.22 -8.43
N TYR A 123 14.77 -5.71 -7.91
CA TYR A 123 14.09 -4.59 -8.55
C TYR A 123 14.88 -3.29 -8.40
N ASN A 124 14.90 -2.48 -9.45
CA ASN A 124 15.38 -1.10 -9.28
C ASN A 124 14.27 -0.24 -8.66
N ARG A 125 14.63 0.75 -7.84
CA ARG A 125 13.65 1.65 -7.22
C ARG A 125 12.73 2.33 -8.26
N LYS A 126 13.24 2.65 -9.44
CA LYS A 126 12.47 3.26 -10.55
C LYS A 126 11.38 2.35 -11.14
N ASP A 127 11.49 1.05 -10.92
CA ASP A 127 10.54 0.05 -11.40
C ASP A 127 9.48 -0.27 -10.32
N ILE A 128 9.53 0.43 -9.19
CA ILE A 128 8.60 0.31 -8.07
C ILE A 128 7.88 1.66 -7.88
N THR A 129 6.56 1.64 -7.99
CA THR A 129 5.71 2.81 -7.75
C THR A 129 4.98 2.65 -6.42
N LEU A 130 5.09 3.62 -5.52
CA LEU A 130 4.36 3.65 -4.25
C LEU A 130 3.13 4.54 -4.38
N VAL A 131 1.97 3.96 -4.08
CA VAL A 131 0.68 4.67 -4.10
C VAL A 131 0.03 4.54 -2.72
N THR A 132 -0.29 5.66 -2.11
CA THR A 132 -0.89 5.70 -0.78
C THR A 132 -2.09 6.63 -0.76
N MET A 133 -3.19 6.19 -0.14
CA MET A 133 -4.33 7.09 0.03
C MET A 133 -4.02 8.19 1.03
N VAL A 134 -3.48 7.84 2.19
CA VAL A 134 -3.17 8.81 3.24
C VAL A 134 -1.76 8.60 3.77
N GLU A 135 -0.92 9.64 3.70
CA GLU A 135 0.46 9.59 4.18
C GLU A 135 0.73 10.64 5.24
N ASN A 136 1.38 10.22 6.32
CA ASN A 136 1.90 11.16 7.31
C ASN A 136 3.04 11.99 6.72
N ILE A 137 2.94 13.32 6.89
CA ILE A 137 3.98 14.25 6.44
C ILE A 137 5.36 13.96 7.05
N ASN A 138 5.40 13.28 8.20
CA ASN A 138 6.63 12.89 8.92
C ASN A 138 7.09 11.45 8.63
N SER A 139 6.45 10.76 7.68
CA SER A 139 6.87 9.41 7.27
C SER A 139 8.31 9.40 6.76
N ARG A 140 9.06 8.34 7.10
CA ARG A 140 10.45 8.13 6.65
C ARG A 140 10.54 7.82 5.16
N VAL A 141 9.57 7.05 4.67
CA VAL A 141 9.42 6.72 3.25
C VAL A 141 8.36 7.62 2.66
N LYS A 142 8.64 8.16 1.49
CA LYS A 142 7.71 8.97 0.74
C LYS A 142 7.17 8.18 -0.43
N SER A 143 5.84 8.17 -0.54
CA SER A 143 5.17 7.59 -1.70
C SER A 143 5.36 8.45 -2.93
N ASP A 144 5.36 7.81 -4.10
CA ASP A 144 5.43 8.54 -5.37
C ASP A 144 4.11 9.28 -5.65
N TYR A 145 3.00 8.70 -5.18
CA TYR A 145 1.66 9.28 -5.30
C TYR A 145 0.91 9.17 -3.98
N VAL A 146 0.37 10.29 -3.51
CA VAL A 146 -0.38 10.39 -2.25
C VAL A 146 -1.68 11.16 -2.49
N ALA A 147 -2.82 10.54 -2.18
CA ALA A 147 -4.10 11.22 -2.34
C ALA A 147 -4.30 12.33 -1.30
N GLU A 148 -3.89 12.11 -0.06
CA GLU A 148 -3.98 13.11 1.00
C GLU A 148 -2.85 12.96 2.02
N TYR A 149 -2.28 14.09 2.44
CA TYR A 149 -1.31 14.13 3.53
C TYR A 149 -1.98 14.49 4.85
N TYR A 150 -1.48 13.92 5.94
CA TYR A 150 -1.88 14.30 7.29
C TYR A 150 -0.66 14.49 8.20
N ASP A 151 -0.91 15.12 9.34
CA ASP A 151 0.10 15.36 10.37
C ASP A 151 -0.33 14.62 11.64
N ASP A 152 0.34 13.51 11.98
CA ASP A 152 0.00 12.70 13.14
C ASP A 152 0.32 13.38 14.47
N ASP A 153 1.08 14.47 14.47
CA ASP A 153 1.26 15.32 15.64
C ASP A 153 0.01 16.15 15.96
N LYS A 154 -0.82 16.41 14.96
CA LYS A 154 -2.04 17.20 15.09
C LYS A 154 -3.32 16.36 15.18
N GLN A 155 -3.36 15.26 14.43
CA GLN A 155 -4.53 14.39 14.35
C GLN A 155 -4.14 12.93 14.14
N GLU A 156 -5.00 12.03 14.54
CA GLU A 156 -4.89 10.61 14.30
C GLU A 156 -6.00 10.19 13.32
N ASN A 157 -5.63 9.61 12.18
CA ASN A 157 -6.59 9.13 11.18
C ASN A 157 -7.00 7.69 11.47
N MET A 158 -8.28 7.40 11.34
CA MET A 158 -8.83 6.05 11.48
C MET A 158 -9.76 5.76 10.30
N PHE A 159 -9.44 4.76 9.51
CA PHE A 159 -10.28 4.33 8.39
C PHE A 159 -11.56 3.64 8.87
N TYR A 160 -12.59 3.67 8.05
CA TYR A 160 -13.90 3.10 8.37
C TYR A 160 -13.83 1.63 8.80
N TYR A 161 -13.04 0.81 8.11
CA TYR A 161 -12.90 -0.63 8.42
C TYR A 161 -12.14 -0.90 9.72
N GLU A 162 -11.22 -0.03 10.14
CA GLU A 162 -10.48 -0.16 11.40
C GLU A 162 -11.40 -0.02 12.62
N LYS A 163 -12.48 0.76 12.50
CA LYS A 163 -13.47 0.94 13.56
C LYS A 163 -14.12 -0.38 13.97
N TYR A 164 -14.23 -1.35 13.08
CA TYR A 164 -14.88 -2.64 13.30
C TYR A 164 -13.90 -3.76 13.64
N ASN A 165 -12.60 -3.49 13.56
CA ASN A 165 -11.59 -4.47 13.94
C ASN A 165 -11.50 -4.56 15.47
N LYS A 166 -12.06 -5.62 16.05
CA LYS A 166 -12.11 -5.85 17.51
C LYS A 166 -10.72 -6.04 18.15
N HIS A 167 -9.68 -6.21 17.34
CA HIS A 167 -8.31 -6.41 17.79
C HIS A 167 -7.51 -5.11 17.85
N TRP A 168 -8.06 -3.99 17.39
CA TRP A 168 -7.40 -2.72 17.52
C TRP A 168 -7.45 -2.25 18.97
N PRO A 169 -6.33 -2.22 19.68
CA PRO A 169 -6.33 -1.70 21.05
C PRO A 169 -6.65 -0.20 20.97
N ILE A 170 -7.80 0.17 21.51
CA ILE A 170 -8.06 1.57 21.88
C ILE A 170 -7.03 1.89 22.97
N ARG A 171 -5.88 2.42 22.59
CA ARG A 171 -4.82 2.85 23.49
C ARG A 171 -5.07 4.26 23.99
#